data_3d5320addfc7657fda4c4acb8d52b9c2
#
_entry.id   3d5320addfc7657fda4c4acb8d52b9c2
#
_cell.length_a   1.000
_cell.length_b   1.000
_cell.length_c   1.000
_cell.angle_alpha   90.00
_cell.angle_beta   90.00
_cell.angle_gamma   90.00
#
_symmetry.space_group_name_H-M   'P 1'
#
loop_
_entity.id
_entity.type
_entity.pdbx_description
1 polymer ?
#
loop_
_entity_poly.entity_id
_entity_poly.type
_entity_poly.pdbx_seq_one_letter_code
_entity_poly.pdbx_strand_id
1 'polypeptide(L)'
;MSTRRRVSAVAENESPPFTVLQSELSDLQKVSSVLYDTKSALNEFGMLGPQAATVSPSILLHAIQKAENFDKGALEGALVYAKEKEEGETMSKEAKLELIIDKATVNLAAKFAARVDGRVSVEVDAKKSSAEAIVSKTERLMKMFREVNVETNKLLFKIPATWEGVQAMRQLENKGVPCHATLCYCLEQTALAAKANASLIQIYYARINSYGGNALALAQDTKSFIQSVASPSKILAASIRSAADARAMAGCDYILCNERVLKELNANAAGGVTDNVRNAAGSRNVDKSLADSFTK
;
A
#
# COMPACT_ATOMS: atom_id res chain seq x y z
N MET A 1 41.81 -40.36 -44.98
CA MET A 1 41.26 -39.02 -45.18
C MET A 1 40.17 -38.77 -44.17
N SER A 2 40.49 -38.07 -43.09
CA SER A 2 39.58 -37.79 -41.99
C SER A 2 39.38 -36.30 -41.90
N THR A 3 38.17 -35.84 -42.21
CA THR A 3 37.78 -34.45 -42.24
C THR A 3 37.28 -34.04 -40.82
N ARG A 4 38.14 -33.36 -40.05
CA ARG A 4 37.74 -32.69 -38.82
C ARG A 4 36.89 -31.48 -39.12
N ARG A 5 35.58 -31.51 -38.75
CA ARG A 5 34.73 -30.33 -38.66
C ARG A 5 35.13 -29.50 -37.45
N ARG A 6 35.53 -28.25 -37.69
CA ARG A 6 35.67 -27.23 -36.67
C ARG A 6 34.28 -26.81 -36.22
N VAL A 7 34.00 -26.99 -34.95
CA VAL A 7 32.85 -26.35 -34.27
C VAL A 7 33.29 -24.94 -33.91
N SER A 8 32.67 -23.94 -34.55
CA SER A 8 32.86 -22.55 -34.20
C SER A 8 32.17 -22.30 -32.83
N ALA A 9 32.93 -21.80 -31.87
CA ALA A 9 32.40 -21.32 -30.59
C ALA A 9 31.48 -20.12 -30.89
N VAL A 10 30.24 -20.27 -30.47
CA VAL A 10 29.29 -19.15 -30.38
C VAL A 10 29.75 -18.32 -29.17
N ALA A 11 30.16 -17.10 -29.45
CA ALA A 11 30.45 -16.12 -28.41
C ALA A 11 29.14 -15.88 -27.59
N GLU A 12 29.15 -16.27 -26.34
CA GLU A 12 28.11 -15.86 -25.37
C GLU A 12 28.20 -14.33 -25.25
N ASN A 13 27.17 -13.67 -25.72
CA ASN A 13 26.93 -12.24 -25.50
C ASN A 13 26.62 -12.06 -24.00
N GLU A 14 27.64 -11.95 -23.17
CA GLU A 14 27.50 -11.42 -21.83
C GLU A 14 27.06 -9.96 -21.97
N SER A 15 25.79 -9.70 -21.66
CA SER A 15 25.31 -8.35 -21.44
C SER A 15 26.23 -7.69 -20.41
N PRO A 16 26.71 -6.44 -20.66
CA PRO A 16 27.62 -5.81 -19.70
C PRO A 16 26.94 -5.73 -18.32
N PRO A 17 27.71 -5.93 -17.23
CA PRO A 17 27.15 -5.84 -15.90
C PRO A 17 26.47 -4.49 -15.76
N PHE A 18 25.21 -4.50 -15.34
CA PHE A 18 24.44 -3.28 -15.08
C PHE A 18 25.26 -2.43 -14.11
N THR A 19 25.92 -1.43 -14.63
CA THR A 19 26.48 -0.36 -13.81
C THR A 19 25.27 0.32 -13.22
N VAL A 20 25.05 0.17 -11.92
CA VAL A 20 24.02 0.92 -11.20
C VAL A 20 24.42 2.38 -11.35
N LEU A 21 23.88 3.03 -12.38
CA LEU A 21 24.06 4.47 -12.55
C LEU A 21 23.55 5.11 -11.26
N GLN A 22 24.40 5.89 -10.61
CA GLN A 22 23.99 6.69 -9.44
C GLN A 22 22.90 7.63 -9.93
N SER A 23 21.66 7.31 -9.60
CA SER A 23 20.47 8.05 -10.00
C SER A 23 19.79 8.64 -8.77
N GLU A 24 18.93 9.61 -8.99
CA GLU A 24 18.10 10.17 -7.94
C GLU A 24 17.22 9.11 -7.26
N LEU A 25 16.77 8.09 -8.01
CA LEU A 25 16.07 6.93 -7.46
C LEU A 25 16.93 6.19 -6.44
N SER A 26 18.21 5.95 -6.78
CA SER A 26 19.13 5.26 -5.87
C SER A 26 19.40 6.07 -4.58
N ASP A 27 19.43 7.40 -4.68
CA ASP A 27 19.58 8.27 -3.49
C ASP A 27 18.30 8.27 -2.64
N LEU A 28 17.13 8.32 -3.27
CA LEU A 28 15.85 8.24 -2.56
C LEU A 28 15.72 6.92 -1.79
N GLN A 29 16.19 5.82 -2.38
CA GLN A 29 16.17 4.49 -1.75
C GLN A 29 17.07 4.37 -0.52
N LYS A 30 18.07 5.24 -0.33
CA LYS A 30 18.89 5.28 0.88
C LYS A 30 18.14 5.83 2.09
N VAL A 31 17.12 6.67 1.86
CA VAL A 31 16.37 7.35 2.92
C VAL A 31 14.90 6.96 3.02
N SER A 32 14.35 6.25 2.03
CA SER A 32 12.95 5.81 1.99
C SER A 32 12.84 4.51 1.20
N SER A 33 11.95 3.61 1.61
CA SER A 33 11.59 2.47 0.76
C SER A 33 10.64 2.93 -0.35
N VAL A 34 11.09 2.84 -1.60
CA VAL A 34 10.28 3.24 -2.75
C VAL A 34 9.43 2.06 -3.20
N LEU A 35 8.11 2.24 -3.19
CA LEU A 35 7.12 1.24 -3.58
C LEU A 35 6.56 1.58 -4.95
N TYR A 36 6.23 0.55 -5.72
CA TYR A 36 5.61 0.66 -7.03
C TYR A 36 4.08 0.66 -6.93
N ASP A 37 3.40 1.62 -7.59
CA ASP A 37 1.93 1.68 -7.59
C ASP A 37 1.34 0.57 -8.46
N THR A 38 0.49 -0.27 -7.87
CA THR A 38 -0.06 -1.50 -8.44
C THR A 38 -0.93 -1.32 -9.69
N LYS A 39 -1.35 -0.11 -10.04
CA LYS A 39 -2.13 0.13 -11.27
C LYS A 39 -1.40 -0.31 -12.54
N SER A 40 -0.07 -0.26 -12.52
CA SER A 40 0.79 -0.69 -13.62
C SER A 40 1.40 -2.08 -13.41
N ALA A 41 1.33 -2.62 -12.21
CA ALA A 41 1.99 -3.87 -11.83
C ALA A 41 1.30 -5.15 -12.32
N LEU A 42 0.13 -5.04 -12.96
CA LEU A 42 -0.58 -6.20 -13.49
C LEU A 42 0.14 -6.86 -14.65
N ASN A 43 0.88 -6.09 -15.45
CA ASN A 43 1.49 -6.58 -16.68
C ASN A 43 3.02 -6.61 -16.69
N GLU A 44 3.69 -5.71 -15.96
CA GLU A 44 5.15 -5.66 -15.90
C GLU A 44 5.60 -5.17 -14.52
N PHE A 45 6.30 -6.01 -13.78
CA PHE A 45 7.07 -5.55 -12.63
C PHE A 45 8.30 -4.82 -13.17
N GLY A 46 8.19 -3.48 -13.22
CA GLY A 46 9.27 -2.63 -13.71
C GLY A 46 10.55 -2.73 -12.89
N MET A 47 11.44 -1.77 -13.04
CA MET A 47 12.81 -1.69 -12.52
C MET A 47 13.00 -1.98 -11.02
N LEU A 48 11.94 -1.91 -10.23
CA LEU A 48 11.91 -2.32 -8.82
C LEU A 48 11.06 -3.59 -8.73
N GLY A 49 11.61 -4.67 -8.21
CA GLY A 49 10.82 -5.86 -7.90
C GLY A 49 9.58 -5.51 -7.05
N PRO A 50 8.51 -6.30 -7.11
CA PRO A 50 7.25 -6.00 -6.45
C PRO A 50 7.38 -6.12 -4.93
N GLN A 51 7.63 -5.02 -4.25
CA GLN A 51 7.80 -5.04 -2.79
C GLN A 51 6.47 -5.06 -2.03
N ALA A 52 5.43 -4.40 -2.54
CA ALA A 52 4.12 -4.31 -1.92
C ALA A 52 3.02 -4.02 -2.95
N ALA A 53 1.79 -4.30 -2.60
CA ALA A 53 0.64 -4.05 -3.46
C ALA A 53 -0.54 -3.44 -2.69
N THR A 54 -1.49 -2.87 -3.43
CA THR A 54 -2.75 -2.37 -2.87
C THR A 54 -3.91 -2.85 -3.71
N VAL A 55 -4.98 -3.31 -3.08
CA VAL A 55 -6.28 -3.54 -3.70
C VAL A 55 -7.28 -2.56 -3.10
N SER A 56 -7.65 -1.56 -3.89
CA SER A 56 -8.71 -0.60 -3.57
C SER A 56 -9.92 -0.83 -4.48
N PRO A 57 -11.10 -0.29 -4.17
CA PRO A 57 -12.27 -0.40 -5.05
C PRO A 57 -12.00 0.06 -6.48
N SER A 58 -11.19 1.12 -6.66
CA SER A 58 -10.84 1.61 -8.00
C SER A 58 -9.90 0.65 -8.76
N ILE A 59 -9.02 -0.06 -8.07
CA ILE A 59 -8.15 -1.07 -8.67
C ILE A 59 -8.97 -2.30 -9.04
N LEU A 60 -9.85 -2.75 -8.14
CA LEU A 60 -10.75 -3.86 -8.42
C LEU A 60 -11.66 -3.57 -9.63
N LEU A 61 -12.27 -2.38 -9.67
CA LEU A 61 -13.12 -1.97 -10.79
C LEU A 61 -12.34 -1.95 -12.12
N HIS A 62 -11.12 -1.41 -12.11
CA HIS A 62 -10.26 -1.38 -13.28
C HIS A 62 -9.90 -2.81 -13.76
N ALA A 63 -9.56 -3.69 -12.82
CA ALA A 63 -9.27 -5.08 -13.09
C ALA A 63 -10.47 -5.79 -13.75
N ILE A 64 -11.68 -5.57 -13.23
CA ILE A 64 -12.93 -6.14 -13.78
C ILE A 64 -13.22 -5.59 -15.19
N GLN A 65 -13.03 -4.28 -15.41
CA GLN A 65 -13.35 -3.63 -16.69
C GLN A 65 -12.37 -3.97 -17.81
N LYS A 66 -11.10 -4.13 -17.52
CA LYS A 66 -10.09 -4.41 -18.55
C LYS A 66 -9.99 -5.88 -18.95
N ALA A 67 -10.64 -6.79 -18.21
CA ALA A 67 -10.84 -8.20 -18.55
C ALA A 67 -9.67 -8.93 -19.25
N GLU A 68 -8.43 -8.45 -19.07
CA GLU A 68 -7.24 -9.15 -19.54
C GLU A 68 -7.02 -10.39 -18.64
N ASN A 69 -6.49 -11.44 -19.21
CA ASN A 69 -6.48 -12.83 -18.69
C ASN A 69 -6.10 -13.05 -17.22
N PHE A 70 -5.49 -12.05 -16.56
CA PHE A 70 -5.05 -12.14 -15.17
C PHE A 70 -6.19 -11.92 -14.16
N ASP A 71 -7.11 -11.00 -14.45
CA ASP A 71 -8.09 -10.51 -13.46
C ASP A 71 -9.47 -11.14 -13.62
N LYS A 72 -9.76 -11.70 -14.81
CA LYS A 72 -11.03 -12.36 -15.12
C LYS A 72 -11.35 -13.48 -14.13
N GLY A 73 -10.38 -14.32 -13.82
CA GLY A 73 -10.55 -15.40 -12.84
C GLY A 73 -10.84 -14.96 -11.41
N ALA A 74 -10.49 -13.72 -11.01
CA ALA A 74 -10.81 -13.21 -9.68
C ALA A 74 -12.31 -12.96 -9.51
N LEU A 75 -12.97 -12.39 -10.52
CA LEU A 75 -14.42 -12.18 -10.53
C LEU A 75 -15.18 -13.48 -10.74
N GLU A 76 -14.77 -14.31 -11.72
CA GLU A 76 -15.42 -15.60 -12.00
C GLU A 76 -15.43 -16.50 -10.76
N GLY A 77 -14.29 -16.63 -10.07
CA GLY A 77 -14.20 -17.38 -8.81
C GLY A 77 -15.07 -16.80 -7.69
N ALA A 78 -15.25 -15.48 -7.64
CA ALA A 78 -16.13 -14.84 -6.67
C ALA A 78 -17.62 -15.11 -6.95
N LEU A 79 -18.02 -15.16 -8.23
CA LEU A 79 -19.38 -15.50 -8.63
C LEU A 79 -19.71 -16.96 -8.30
N VAL A 80 -18.80 -17.90 -8.57
CA VAL A 80 -18.95 -19.31 -8.21
C VAL A 80 -19.08 -19.44 -6.69
N TYR A 81 -18.19 -18.83 -5.93
CA TYR A 81 -18.22 -18.84 -4.47
C TYR A 81 -19.54 -18.32 -3.89
N ALA A 82 -20.06 -17.21 -4.44
CA ALA A 82 -21.33 -16.65 -3.98
C ALA A 82 -22.52 -17.58 -4.29
N LYS A 83 -22.49 -18.28 -5.43
CA LYS A 83 -23.51 -19.27 -5.79
C LYS A 83 -23.52 -20.47 -4.84
N GLU A 84 -22.34 -21.01 -4.53
CA GLU A 84 -22.19 -22.11 -3.56
C GLU A 84 -22.71 -21.75 -2.16
N LYS A 85 -22.50 -20.50 -1.72
CA LYS A 85 -23.02 -20.02 -0.42
C LYS A 85 -24.53 -19.81 -0.44
N GLU A 86 -25.11 -19.42 -1.57
CA GLU A 86 -26.56 -19.24 -1.73
C GLU A 86 -27.32 -20.57 -1.69
N GLU A 87 -26.72 -21.67 -2.13
CA GLU A 87 -27.32 -23.02 -2.03
C GLU A 87 -27.57 -23.48 -0.58
N GLY A 88 -26.83 -22.85 0.39
CA GLY A 88 -26.99 -23.12 1.82
C GLY A 88 -27.82 -22.10 2.61
N GLU A 89 -28.04 -20.91 2.07
CA GLU A 89 -28.64 -19.79 2.84
C GLU A 89 -29.30 -18.77 1.88
N THR A 90 -30.54 -18.36 2.17
CA THR A 90 -31.21 -17.31 1.39
C THR A 90 -30.58 -15.93 1.73
N MET A 91 -29.91 -15.31 0.76
CA MET A 91 -29.29 -13.99 0.91
C MET A 91 -30.09 -12.91 0.18
N SER A 92 -30.09 -11.66 0.74
CA SER A 92 -30.58 -10.51 -0.01
C SER A 92 -29.63 -10.18 -1.18
N LYS A 93 -30.13 -9.44 -2.18
CA LYS A 93 -29.31 -9.01 -3.33
C LYS A 93 -28.09 -8.21 -2.91
N GLU A 94 -28.24 -7.36 -1.90
CA GLU A 94 -27.19 -6.51 -1.33
C GLU A 94 -26.12 -7.36 -0.64
N ALA A 95 -26.54 -8.33 0.17
CA ALA A 95 -25.60 -9.25 0.85
C ALA A 95 -24.82 -10.10 -0.16
N LYS A 96 -25.51 -10.59 -1.21
CA LYS A 96 -24.87 -11.34 -2.28
C LYS A 96 -23.85 -10.49 -3.05
N LEU A 97 -24.21 -9.25 -3.39
CA LEU A 97 -23.30 -8.32 -4.06
C LEU A 97 -22.07 -8.01 -3.18
N GLU A 98 -22.29 -7.75 -1.89
CA GLU A 98 -21.19 -7.52 -0.94
C GLU A 98 -20.27 -8.75 -0.86
N LEU A 99 -20.83 -9.95 -0.82
CA LEU A 99 -20.06 -11.20 -0.80
C LEU A 99 -19.21 -11.38 -2.08
N ILE A 100 -19.77 -11.08 -3.26
CA ILE A 100 -19.07 -11.15 -4.54
C ILE A 100 -17.90 -10.15 -4.56
N ILE A 101 -18.14 -8.90 -4.15
CA ILE A 101 -17.11 -7.86 -4.11
C ILE A 101 -15.99 -8.26 -3.14
N ASP A 102 -16.33 -8.76 -1.97
CA ASP A 102 -15.35 -9.23 -0.98
C ASP A 102 -14.49 -10.35 -1.53
N LYS A 103 -15.13 -11.37 -2.09
CA LYS A 103 -14.41 -12.53 -2.64
C LYS A 103 -13.55 -12.14 -3.84
N ALA A 104 -14.04 -11.28 -4.74
CA ALA A 104 -13.24 -10.76 -5.85
C ALA A 104 -12.02 -9.96 -5.35
N THR A 105 -12.22 -9.14 -4.32
CA THR A 105 -11.11 -8.41 -3.65
C THR A 105 -10.08 -9.37 -3.07
N VAL A 106 -10.53 -10.40 -2.36
CA VAL A 106 -9.66 -11.43 -1.78
C VAL A 106 -8.90 -12.19 -2.87
N ASN A 107 -9.59 -12.63 -3.93
CA ASN A 107 -8.97 -13.37 -5.01
C ASN A 107 -7.91 -12.54 -5.75
N LEU A 108 -8.19 -11.26 -6.02
CA LEU A 108 -7.23 -10.33 -6.62
C LEU A 108 -6.03 -10.08 -5.68
N ALA A 109 -6.29 -9.83 -4.40
CA ALA A 109 -5.24 -9.59 -3.42
C ALA A 109 -4.36 -10.83 -3.21
N ALA A 110 -4.92 -12.04 -3.26
CA ALA A 110 -4.16 -13.29 -3.18
C ALA A 110 -3.17 -13.44 -4.34
N LYS A 111 -3.59 -13.06 -5.56
CA LYS A 111 -2.69 -13.04 -6.72
C LYS A 111 -1.53 -12.07 -6.55
N PHE A 112 -1.76 -10.91 -5.92
CA PHE A 112 -0.69 -9.97 -5.58
C PHE A 112 0.19 -10.51 -4.46
N ALA A 113 -0.38 -11.08 -3.40
CA ALA A 113 0.36 -11.63 -2.27
C ALA A 113 1.37 -12.72 -2.68
N ALA A 114 1.04 -13.48 -3.74
CA ALA A 114 1.93 -14.48 -4.32
C ALA A 114 3.11 -13.87 -5.12
N ARG A 115 3.08 -12.57 -5.42
CA ARG A 115 4.05 -11.90 -6.29
C ARG A 115 4.88 -10.83 -5.59
N VAL A 116 4.43 -10.35 -4.42
CA VAL A 116 5.15 -9.32 -3.67
C VAL A 116 5.89 -9.95 -2.50
N ASP A 117 7.09 -9.45 -2.22
CA ASP A 117 7.86 -9.90 -1.07
C ASP A 117 7.26 -9.41 0.25
N GLY A 118 6.74 -8.18 0.27
CA GLY A 118 6.09 -7.55 1.41
C GLY A 118 4.60 -7.86 1.53
N ARG A 119 3.82 -6.83 1.83
CA ARG A 119 2.39 -6.95 2.16
C ARG A 119 1.48 -6.39 1.07
N VAL A 120 0.26 -6.91 1.05
CA VAL A 120 -0.83 -6.37 0.22
C VAL A 120 -1.79 -5.59 1.10
N SER A 121 -2.01 -4.32 0.78
CA SER A 121 -3.03 -3.49 1.39
C SER A 121 -4.39 -3.75 0.77
N VAL A 122 -5.37 -4.15 1.59
CA VAL A 122 -6.74 -4.44 1.19
C VAL A 122 -7.70 -3.45 1.82
N GLU A 123 -8.41 -2.69 1.00
CA GLU A 123 -9.30 -1.65 1.51
C GLU A 123 -10.58 -2.24 2.10
N VAL A 124 -10.89 -1.86 3.33
CA VAL A 124 -12.15 -2.16 4.00
C VAL A 124 -13.15 -1.06 3.62
N ASP A 125 -14.39 -1.45 3.31
CA ASP A 125 -15.41 -0.55 2.79
C ASP A 125 -15.60 0.69 3.69
N ALA A 126 -15.36 1.86 3.10
CA ALA A 126 -15.52 3.16 3.78
C ALA A 126 -16.96 3.50 4.20
N LYS A 127 -17.95 2.75 3.68
CA LYS A 127 -19.37 2.94 4.04
C LYS A 127 -19.74 2.31 5.38
N LYS A 128 -18.86 1.52 5.99
CA LYS A 128 -19.12 0.96 7.32
C LYS A 128 -19.09 2.08 8.35
N SER A 129 -20.20 2.26 9.05
CA SER A 129 -20.49 3.42 9.90
C SER A 129 -20.18 3.21 11.38
N SER A 130 -19.71 2.02 11.78
CA SER A 130 -19.32 1.76 13.17
C SER A 130 -18.00 0.97 13.25
N ALA A 131 -17.31 1.10 14.36
CA ALA A 131 -16.08 0.36 14.61
C ALA A 131 -16.31 -1.17 14.57
N GLU A 132 -17.42 -1.64 15.15
CA GLU A 132 -17.80 -3.05 15.17
C GLU A 132 -18.05 -3.59 13.75
N ALA A 133 -18.72 -2.80 12.91
CA ALA A 133 -18.96 -3.17 11.50
C ALA A 133 -17.66 -3.28 10.70
N ILE A 134 -16.70 -2.38 10.94
CA ILE A 134 -15.37 -2.40 10.31
C ILE A 134 -14.58 -3.63 10.79
N VAL A 135 -14.58 -3.91 12.10
CA VAL A 135 -13.90 -5.08 12.69
C VAL A 135 -14.50 -6.36 12.12
N SER A 136 -15.84 -6.51 12.16
CA SER A 136 -16.54 -7.68 11.64
C SER A 136 -16.25 -7.91 10.15
N LYS A 137 -16.24 -6.82 9.35
CA LYS A 137 -15.87 -6.88 7.92
C LYS A 137 -14.44 -7.38 7.73
N THR A 138 -13.51 -6.85 8.51
CA THR A 138 -12.10 -7.24 8.45
C THR A 138 -11.93 -8.71 8.81
N GLU A 139 -12.57 -9.18 9.88
CA GLU A 139 -12.52 -10.58 10.30
C GLU A 139 -13.12 -11.53 9.25
N ARG A 140 -14.20 -11.12 8.57
CA ARG A 140 -14.77 -11.84 7.43
C ARG A 140 -13.78 -11.95 6.26
N LEU A 141 -13.13 -10.85 5.89
CA LEU A 141 -12.10 -10.87 4.85
C LEU A 141 -10.92 -11.77 5.24
N MET A 142 -10.45 -11.70 6.49
CA MET A 142 -9.41 -12.59 7.00
C MET A 142 -9.76 -14.07 6.87
N LYS A 143 -11.03 -14.44 7.15
CA LYS A 143 -11.52 -15.81 6.95
C LYS A 143 -11.42 -16.23 5.49
N MET A 144 -11.87 -15.37 4.55
CA MET A 144 -11.77 -15.63 3.12
C MET A 144 -10.32 -15.72 2.63
N PHE A 145 -9.37 -14.94 3.21
CA PHE A 145 -7.96 -15.04 2.88
C PHE A 145 -7.34 -16.38 3.32
N ARG A 146 -7.73 -16.90 4.48
CA ARG A 146 -7.29 -18.24 4.92
C ARG A 146 -7.77 -19.34 3.97
N GLU A 147 -8.99 -19.22 3.42
CA GLU A 147 -9.54 -20.17 2.44
C GLU A 147 -8.69 -20.20 1.14
N VAL A 148 -7.95 -19.15 0.83
CA VAL A 148 -7.04 -19.06 -0.33
C VAL A 148 -5.55 -19.10 0.07
N ASN A 149 -5.24 -19.57 1.27
CA ASN A 149 -3.89 -19.76 1.81
C ASN A 149 -3.04 -18.47 1.86
N VAL A 150 -3.66 -17.33 2.15
CA VAL A 150 -2.95 -16.06 2.40
C VAL A 150 -2.93 -15.77 3.89
N GLU A 151 -1.73 -15.74 4.47
CA GLU A 151 -1.51 -15.48 5.88
C GLU A 151 -1.72 -13.99 6.23
N THR A 152 -2.19 -13.71 7.45
CA THR A 152 -2.46 -12.34 7.92
C THR A 152 -1.22 -11.44 7.89
N ASN A 153 -0.02 -12.00 8.10
CA ASN A 153 1.24 -11.26 8.03
C ASN A 153 1.57 -10.72 6.62
N LYS A 154 0.95 -11.25 5.57
CA LYS A 154 1.03 -10.76 4.19
C LYS A 154 0.04 -9.64 3.87
N LEU A 155 -0.80 -9.26 4.83
CA LEU A 155 -1.90 -8.32 4.61
C LEU A 155 -1.72 -7.05 5.44
N LEU A 156 -2.33 -5.96 4.96
CA LEU A 156 -2.61 -4.73 5.66
C LEU A 156 -4.07 -4.35 5.37
N PHE A 157 -4.89 -4.23 6.41
CA PHE A 157 -6.28 -3.82 6.22
C PHE A 157 -6.38 -2.30 6.19
N LYS A 158 -6.72 -1.78 5.00
CA LYS A 158 -6.74 -0.34 4.74
C LYS A 158 -8.07 0.25 5.14
N ILE A 159 -8.06 1.07 6.20
CA ILE A 159 -9.25 1.60 6.88
C ILE A 159 -9.18 3.13 6.85
N PRO A 160 -10.28 3.84 6.49
CA PRO A 160 -10.35 5.29 6.58
C PRO A 160 -10.09 5.80 8.00
N ALA A 161 -9.33 6.89 8.13
CA ALA A 161 -9.04 7.53 9.42
C ALA A 161 -10.23 8.43 9.86
N THR A 162 -11.44 7.85 9.94
CA THR A 162 -12.58 8.39 10.67
C THR A 162 -12.46 8.02 12.13
N TRP A 163 -13.31 8.58 13.00
CA TRP A 163 -13.34 8.20 14.42
C TRP A 163 -13.59 6.69 14.59
N GLU A 164 -14.59 6.16 13.92
CA GLU A 164 -14.94 4.73 13.93
C GLU A 164 -13.83 3.87 13.36
N GLY A 165 -13.21 4.33 12.27
CA GLY A 165 -12.08 3.65 11.65
C GLY A 165 -10.88 3.53 12.57
N VAL A 166 -10.55 4.60 13.31
CA VAL A 166 -9.44 4.59 14.28
C VAL A 166 -9.74 3.68 15.47
N GLN A 167 -11.00 3.67 15.98
CA GLN A 167 -11.42 2.73 17.02
C GLN A 167 -11.32 1.28 16.55
N ALA A 168 -11.71 1.00 15.29
CA ALA A 168 -11.56 -0.32 14.69
C ALA A 168 -10.08 -0.71 14.53
N MET A 169 -9.24 0.20 14.04
CA MET A 169 -7.79 -0.05 13.93
C MET A 169 -7.18 -0.42 15.28
N ARG A 170 -7.51 0.31 16.36
CA ARG A 170 -7.04 0.01 17.70
C ARG A 170 -7.41 -1.41 18.15
N GLN A 171 -8.65 -1.83 17.91
CA GLN A 171 -9.11 -3.18 18.25
C GLN A 171 -8.38 -4.25 17.43
N LEU A 172 -8.20 -4.02 16.13
CA LEU A 172 -7.56 -4.94 15.21
C LEU A 172 -6.06 -5.08 15.50
N GLU A 173 -5.34 -3.96 15.65
CA GLU A 173 -3.90 -3.97 15.97
C GLU A 173 -3.63 -4.65 17.34
N ASN A 174 -4.48 -4.47 18.32
CA ASN A 174 -4.40 -5.19 19.61
C ASN A 174 -4.61 -6.71 19.47
N LYS A 175 -5.28 -7.16 18.40
CA LYS A 175 -5.42 -8.58 18.03
C LYS A 175 -4.30 -9.06 17.09
N GLY A 176 -3.30 -8.24 16.80
CA GLY A 176 -2.21 -8.54 15.85
C GLY A 176 -2.63 -8.50 14.38
N VAL A 177 -3.72 -7.79 14.05
CA VAL A 177 -4.19 -7.59 12.68
C VAL A 177 -3.67 -6.25 12.16
N PRO A 178 -2.70 -6.24 11.21
CA PRO A 178 -2.07 -5.02 10.77
C PRO A 178 -3.01 -4.11 9.99
N CYS A 179 -3.08 -2.83 10.37
CA CYS A 179 -3.94 -1.83 9.78
C CYS A 179 -3.16 -0.76 9.01
N HIS A 180 -3.78 -0.27 7.94
CA HIS A 180 -3.29 0.81 7.10
C HIS A 180 -4.30 1.98 7.17
N ALA A 181 -3.96 3.02 7.94
CA ALA A 181 -4.78 4.22 8.04
C ALA A 181 -4.74 4.99 6.72
N THR A 182 -5.89 5.23 6.12
CA THR A 182 -6.01 5.96 4.84
C THR A 182 -6.94 7.17 5.00
N LEU A 183 -6.95 8.05 3.99
CA LEU A 183 -7.68 9.33 4.02
C LEU A 183 -7.24 10.25 5.17
N CYS A 184 -5.94 10.22 5.48
CA CYS A 184 -5.34 11.12 6.45
C CYS A 184 -4.97 12.45 5.75
N TYR A 185 -5.60 13.55 6.18
CA TYR A 185 -5.43 14.88 5.60
C TYR A 185 -5.01 15.93 6.64
N CYS A 186 -5.08 15.63 7.93
CA CYS A 186 -4.71 16.52 9.03
C CYS A 186 -3.94 15.77 10.12
N LEU A 187 -3.31 16.54 11.01
CA LEU A 187 -2.49 16.00 12.09
C LEU A 187 -3.31 15.17 13.09
N GLU A 188 -4.52 15.60 13.39
CA GLU A 188 -5.42 14.91 14.33
C GLU A 188 -5.69 13.47 13.85
N GLN A 189 -5.97 13.27 12.57
CA GLN A 189 -6.19 11.94 11.99
C GLN A 189 -4.94 11.06 12.10
N THR A 190 -3.76 11.61 11.77
CA THR A 190 -2.50 10.84 11.82
C THR A 190 -2.07 10.56 13.25
N ALA A 191 -2.30 11.50 14.18
CA ALA A 191 -2.02 11.33 15.60
C ALA A 191 -2.91 10.25 16.23
N LEU A 192 -4.21 10.26 15.93
CA LEU A 192 -5.15 9.22 16.37
C LEU A 192 -4.78 7.85 15.81
N ALA A 193 -4.43 7.77 14.51
CA ALA A 193 -3.96 6.52 13.90
C ALA A 193 -2.66 6.02 14.56
N ALA A 194 -1.72 6.92 14.89
CA ALA A 194 -0.49 6.57 15.61
C ALA A 194 -0.77 6.06 17.03
N LYS A 195 -1.71 6.67 17.76
CA LYS A 195 -2.14 6.17 19.09
C LYS A 195 -2.92 4.85 19.03
N ALA A 196 -3.58 4.58 17.90
CA ALA A 196 -4.17 3.26 17.62
C ALA A 196 -3.12 2.19 17.26
N ASN A 197 -1.85 2.57 17.17
CA ASN A 197 -0.74 1.73 16.69
C ASN A 197 -0.94 1.21 15.26
N ALA A 198 -1.68 1.97 14.41
CA ALA A 198 -1.84 1.59 13.00
C ALA A 198 -0.47 1.31 12.38
N SER A 199 -0.30 0.13 11.80
CA SER A 199 0.98 -0.31 11.21
C SER A 199 1.48 0.64 10.14
N LEU A 200 0.55 1.29 9.39
CA LEU A 200 0.87 2.23 8.31
C LEU A 200 -0.09 3.42 8.30
N ILE A 201 0.44 4.63 8.13
CA ILE A 201 -0.31 5.89 8.02
C ILE A 201 -0.03 6.50 6.65
N GLN A 202 -1.07 6.64 5.82
CA GLN A 202 -0.93 7.13 4.45
C GLN A 202 -1.25 8.62 4.33
N ILE A 203 -0.28 9.40 3.84
CA ILE A 203 -0.39 10.83 3.56
C ILE A 203 -0.40 11.04 2.04
N TYR A 204 -1.38 11.81 1.54
CA TYR A 204 -1.59 12.05 0.11
C TYR A 204 -0.96 13.36 -0.35
N TYR A 205 0.32 13.36 -0.72
CA TYR A 205 1.11 14.56 -1.01
C TYR A 205 0.42 15.53 -1.98
N ALA A 206 0.29 15.15 -3.24
CA ALA A 206 -0.26 16.08 -4.24
C ALA A 206 -1.74 16.42 -4.01
N ARG A 207 -2.50 15.53 -3.36
CA ARG A 207 -3.90 15.80 -3.04
C ARG A 207 -4.03 16.85 -1.96
N ILE A 208 -3.28 16.76 -0.86
CA ILE A 208 -3.27 17.74 0.23
C ILE A 208 -2.84 19.11 -0.31
N ASN A 209 -1.74 19.14 -1.06
CA ASN A 209 -1.21 20.39 -1.61
C ASN A 209 -2.18 21.05 -2.62
N SER A 210 -2.96 20.25 -3.38
CA SER A 210 -3.95 20.79 -4.33
C SER A 210 -5.13 21.49 -3.67
N TYR A 211 -5.36 21.24 -2.37
CA TYR A 211 -6.38 21.93 -1.57
C TYR A 211 -5.78 23.03 -0.67
N GLY A 212 -4.54 23.46 -0.93
CA GLY A 212 -3.88 24.52 -0.17
C GLY A 212 -3.26 24.07 1.16
N GLY A 213 -3.23 22.75 1.44
CA GLY A 213 -2.54 22.19 2.60
C GLY A 213 -1.02 22.08 2.37
N ASN A 214 -0.30 21.62 3.39
CA ASN A 214 1.14 21.35 3.34
C ASN A 214 1.42 19.91 3.77
N ALA A 215 1.52 19.03 2.79
CA ALA A 215 1.71 17.60 3.04
C ALA A 215 3.08 17.28 3.64
N LEU A 216 4.12 18.05 3.31
CA LEU A 216 5.44 17.87 3.92
C LEU A 216 5.39 18.23 5.42
N ALA A 217 4.80 19.35 5.78
CA ALA A 217 4.63 19.74 7.18
C ALA A 217 3.82 18.68 7.94
N LEU A 218 2.74 18.18 7.36
CA LEU A 218 1.94 17.10 7.95
C LEU A 218 2.79 15.83 8.19
N ALA A 219 3.62 15.42 7.22
CA ALA A 219 4.49 14.25 7.39
C ALA A 219 5.53 14.45 8.50
N GLN A 220 6.13 15.64 8.58
CA GLN A 220 7.09 16.02 9.62
C GLN A 220 6.43 16.02 11.02
N ASP A 221 5.24 16.63 11.14
CA ASP A 221 4.48 16.65 12.40
C ASP A 221 4.04 15.25 12.81
N THR A 222 3.55 14.45 11.86
CA THR A 222 3.19 13.05 12.10
C THR A 222 4.39 12.25 12.58
N LYS A 223 5.58 12.43 11.98
CA LYS A 223 6.80 11.73 12.40
C LYS A 223 7.21 12.13 13.81
N SER A 224 7.17 13.43 14.13
CA SER A 224 7.45 13.95 15.46
C SER A 224 6.47 13.40 16.49
N PHE A 225 5.17 13.33 16.15
CA PHE A 225 4.15 12.76 17.03
C PHE A 225 4.39 11.26 17.29
N ILE A 226 4.61 10.45 16.23
CA ILE A 226 4.95 9.03 16.32
C ILE A 226 6.10 8.80 17.30
N GLN A 227 7.19 9.57 17.16
CA GLN A 227 8.34 9.49 18.07
C GLN A 227 7.98 9.87 19.49
N SER A 228 7.20 10.94 19.69
CA SER A 228 6.84 11.48 21.01
C SER A 228 5.98 10.52 21.85
N VAL A 229 5.21 9.65 21.19
CA VAL A 229 4.35 8.64 21.84
C VAL A 229 4.88 7.21 21.71
N ALA A 230 6.09 7.05 21.17
CA ALA A 230 6.76 5.77 20.90
C ALA A 230 5.88 4.78 20.11
N SER A 231 5.09 5.29 19.14
CA SER A 231 4.26 4.46 18.28
C SER A 231 5.10 3.66 17.28
N PRO A 232 4.75 2.40 16.97
CA PRO A 232 5.43 1.60 15.94
C PRO A 232 5.03 1.99 14.51
N SER A 233 4.11 2.92 14.35
CA SER A 233 3.54 3.32 13.04
C SER A 233 4.60 3.79 12.05
N LYS A 234 4.40 3.46 10.77
CA LYS A 234 5.21 3.90 9.64
C LYS A 234 4.41 4.87 8.77
N ILE A 235 5.11 5.77 8.07
CA ILE A 235 4.49 6.76 7.17
C ILE A 235 4.67 6.32 5.72
N LEU A 236 3.57 6.30 4.96
CA LEU A 236 3.54 6.11 3.52
C LEU A 236 3.14 7.42 2.83
N ALA A 237 4.04 7.98 2.04
CA ALA A 237 3.72 9.07 1.13
C ALA A 237 3.10 8.51 -0.16
N ALA A 238 1.90 8.93 -0.48
CA ALA A 238 1.16 8.55 -1.70
C ALA A 238 0.72 9.77 -2.49
N SER A 239 0.09 9.56 -3.65
CA SER A 239 -0.27 10.65 -4.57
C SER A 239 0.95 11.45 -5.04
N ILE A 240 2.04 10.74 -5.31
CA ILE A 240 3.28 11.27 -5.86
C ILE A 240 3.12 11.37 -7.37
N ARG A 241 3.27 12.58 -7.93
CA ARG A 241 3.00 12.88 -9.35
C ARG A 241 4.25 13.21 -10.16
N SER A 242 5.38 13.50 -9.48
CA SER A 242 6.66 13.85 -10.10
C SER A 242 7.84 13.41 -9.25
N ALA A 243 9.04 13.41 -9.81
CA ALA A 243 10.27 13.23 -9.05
C ALA A 243 10.44 14.29 -7.95
N ALA A 244 10.02 15.55 -8.21
CA ALA A 244 10.03 16.62 -7.22
C ALA A 244 9.15 16.31 -6.01
N ASP A 245 7.95 15.74 -6.23
CA ASP A 245 7.07 15.31 -5.13
C ASP A 245 7.72 14.21 -4.28
N ALA A 246 8.36 13.25 -4.94
CA ALA A 246 9.06 12.15 -4.27
C ALA A 246 10.22 12.69 -3.41
N ARG A 247 11.03 13.61 -3.96
CA ARG A 247 12.10 14.29 -3.21
C ARG A 247 11.58 15.04 -1.99
N ALA A 248 10.47 15.76 -2.16
CA ALA A 248 9.88 16.53 -1.06
C ALA A 248 9.49 15.61 0.12
N MET A 249 9.05 14.39 -0.15
CA MET A 249 8.65 13.41 0.87
C MET A 249 9.75 12.42 1.27
N ALA A 250 10.99 12.67 0.85
CA ALA A 250 12.14 11.85 1.24
C ALA A 250 12.30 11.83 2.78
N GLY A 251 12.53 10.64 3.33
CA GLY A 251 12.54 10.39 4.77
C GLY A 251 11.23 9.86 5.33
N CYS A 252 10.14 9.82 4.56
CA CYS A 252 9.02 8.92 4.88
C CYS A 252 9.51 7.47 4.86
N ASP A 253 8.91 6.61 5.67
CA ASP A 253 9.30 5.18 5.69
C ASP A 253 9.08 4.54 4.32
N TYR A 254 7.99 4.92 3.63
CA TYR A 254 7.63 4.45 2.30
C TYR A 254 7.18 5.60 1.38
N ILE A 255 7.51 5.51 0.09
CA ILE A 255 7.03 6.42 -0.96
C ILE A 255 6.44 5.59 -2.10
N LEU A 256 5.16 5.80 -2.40
CA LEU A 256 4.44 5.08 -3.45
C LEU A 256 4.52 5.86 -4.78
N CYS A 257 5.26 5.33 -5.73
CA CYS A 257 5.48 5.93 -7.05
C CYS A 257 4.83 5.10 -8.15
N ASN A 258 4.29 5.77 -9.17
CA ASN A 258 3.92 5.12 -10.43
C ASN A 258 5.13 4.98 -11.36
N GLU A 259 5.00 4.20 -12.43
CA GLU A 259 6.07 3.93 -13.38
C GLU A 259 6.70 5.19 -13.98
N ARG A 260 5.88 6.21 -14.31
CA ARG A 260 6.38 7.46 -14.88
C ARG A 260 7.31 8.18 -13.92
N VAL A 261 6.95 8.26 -12.64
CA VAL A 261 7.79 8.89 -11.61
C VAL A 261 9.07 8.10 -11.37
N LEU A 262 9.00 6.77 -11.40
CA LEU A 262 10.19 5.93 -11.25
C LEU A 262 11.16 6.11 -12.42
N LYS A 263 10.66 6.20 -13.65
CA LYS A 263 11.48 6.49 -14.84
C LYS A 263 12.12 7.88 -14.75
N GLU A 264 11.38 8.89 -14.31
CA GLU A 264 11.88 10.25 -14.09
C GLU A 264 13.00 10.26 -13.03
N LEU A 265 12.78 9.66 -11.85
CA LEU A 265 13.79 9.54 -10.80
C LEU A 265 15.06 8.78 -11.26
N ASN A 266 14.88 7.75 -12.09
CA ASN A 266 16.00 6.97 -12.60
C ASN A 266 16.80 7.68 -13.68
N ALA A 267 16.16 8.59 -14.45
CA ALA A 267 16.81 9.39 -15.47
C ALA A 267 17.56 10.60 -14.89
N ASN A 268 17.18 11.06 -13.70
CA ASN A 268 17.83 12.18 -13.04
C ASN A 268 19.15 11.75 -12.38
N ALA A 269 20.16 12.63 -12.46
CA ALA A 269 21.44 12.41 -11.81
C ALA A 269 21.32 12.37 -10.28
N ALA A 270 22.16 11.57 -9.62
CA ALA A 270 22.25 11.52 -8.17
C ALA A 270 22.72 12.86 -7.58
N GLY A 271 22.46 13.09 -6.28
CA GLY A 271 22.97 14.22 -5.50
C GLY A 271 21.92 15.24 -5.05
N GLY A 272 20.62 15.01 -5.36
CA GLY A 272 19.56 15.97 -5.01
C GLY A 272 18.61 15.56 -3.88
N VAL A 273 18.78 14.39 -3.24
CA VAL A 273 17.84 13.88 -2.25
C VAL A 273 18.32 14.14 -0.84
N THR A 274 17.51 14.88 -0.08
CA THR A 274 17.73 15.15 1.36
C THR A 274 16.60 14.49 2.17
N ASP A 275 16.93 13.95 3.33
CA ASP A 275 15.92 13.45 4.28
C ASP A 275 15.12 14.61 4.90
N ASN A 276 14.04 14.99 4.25
CA ASN A 276 13.24 16.15 4.64
C ASN A 276 12.31 15.87 5.82
N VAL A 277 11.89 14.60 6.01
CA VAL A 277 10.91 14.23 7.02
C VAL A 277 11.57 13.85 8.34
N ARG A 278 12.58 12.98 8.35
CA ARG A 278 13.24 12.55 9.59
C ARG A 278 14.12 13.63 10.20
N ASN A 279 14.83 14.41 9.35
CA ASN A 279 15.70 15.50 9.85
C ASN A 279 14.91 16.62 10.57
N ALA A 280 13.64 16.82 10.19
CA ALA A 280 12.78 17.77 10.88
C ALA A 280 12.06 17.15 12.10
N ALA A 281 12.06 15.83 12.23
CA ALA A 281 11.44 15.15 13.36
C ALA A 281 12.24 15.42 14.65
N GLY A 282 11.53 15.75 15.73
CA GLY A 282 12.14 16.11 17.02
C GLY A 282 12.43 17.60 17.20
N SER A 283 12.55 18.39 16.12
CA SER A 283 12.62 19.85 16.19
C SER A 283 11.24 20.52 16.20
N ARG A 284 10.19 19.78 15.86
CA ARG A 284 8.82 20.28 15.79
C ARG A 284 8.08 19.97 17.10
N ASN A 285 7.58 21.03 17.73
CA ASN A 285 6.77 20.89 18.94
C ASN A 285 5.34 20.49 18.53
N VAL A 286 5.01 19.21 18.72
CA VAL A 286 3.67 18.67 18.45
C VAL A 286 2.96 18.44 19.78
N ASP A 287 1.73 18.97 19.89
CA ASP A 287 0.91 18.77 21.07
C ASP A 287 0.55 17.28 21.25
N LYS A 288 1.08 16.66 22.30
CA LYS A 288 0.83 15.26 22.63
C LYS A 288 -0.60 14.99 23.08
N SER A 289 -1.30 16.03 23.55
CA SER A 289 -2.69 15.90 24.03
C SER A 289 -3.71 15.76 22.90
N LEU A 290 -3.31 16.01 21.62
CA LEU A 290 -4.18 15.91 20.45
C LEU A 290 -4.98 14.61 20.37
N ALA A 291 -4.51 13.56 20.98
CA ALA A 291 -5.16 12.25 20.98
C ALA A 291 -5.56 11.74 22.38
N ASP A 292 -5.57 12.60 23.42
CA ASP A 292 -5.88 12.15 24.79
C ASP A 292 -7.36 11.76 24.95
N SER A 293 -8.25 12.32 24.13
CA SER A 293 -9.66 11.91 24.08
C SER A 293 -9.86 10.46 23.61
N PHE A 294 -8.84 9.86 23.01
CA PHE A 294 -8.87 8.49 22.50
C PHE A 294 -8.67 7.44 23.60
N THR A 295 -8.18 7.84 24.76
CA THR A 295 -7.90 6.94 25.89
C THR A 295 -9.02 6.91 26.95
N LYS A 296 -10.02 7.75 26.81
CA LYS A 296 -11.23 7.77 27.63
C LYS A 296 -12.35 7.00 26.96
#